data_78702fddf7445e300191d1eb9b1d7897
#
_entry.id   78702fddf7445e300191d1eb9b1d7897
#
_cell.length_a   1.000
_cell.length_b   1.000
_cell.length_c   1.000
_cell.angle_alpha   90.00
_cell.angle_beta   90.00
_cell.angle_gamma   90.00
#
_symmetry.space_group_name_H-M   'P 1'
#
loop_
_entity.id
_entity.type
_entity.pdbx_description
1 polymer ?
#
loop_
_entity_poly.entity_id
_entity_poly.type
_entity_poly.pdbx_seq_one_letter_code
_entity_poly.pdbx_strand_id
1 'polypeptide(L)'
;RGETRTTGSAIAKIVGIDESRGGMLPEGKLAEIERLTREHGDAIGMVGDGVNDAPALAKSTIGFAMGAAGADTALETSDIALMQDDLRGLPEFILLSRRTGAVLTQNITLAITIKVLFFGLTLGGWGTMWMAVIADVGASLLVVGNGLRLLGWRTGPKAGPRPNMPRSQA
;
A
#
# COMPACT_ATOMS: atom_id res chain seq x y z
N ARG A 1 -22.52 12.59 23.87
CA ARG A 1 -22.70 12.03 22.48
C ARG A 1 -22.79 13.11 21.39
N GLY A 2 -23.23 14.34 21.70
CA GLY A 2 -23.32 15.46 20.74
C GLY A 2 -21.97 16.12 20.42
N GLU A 3 -21.10 16.24 21.39
CA GLU A 3 -19.81 16.92 21.27
C GLU A 3 -18.83 16.24 20.29
N THR A 4 -18.83 14.92 20.23
CA THR A 4 -17.95 14.15 19.33
C THR A 4 -18.29 14.34 17.85
N ARG A 5 -19.57 14.56 17.51
CA ARG A 5 -20.01 14.79 16.12
C ARG A 5 -19.66 16.19 15.63
N THR A 6 -19.85 17.21 16.48
CA THR A 6 -19.52 18.60 16.13
C THR A 6 -18.03 18.81 16.02
N THR A 7 -17.25 18.20 16.90
CA THR A 7 -15.77 18.26 16.87
C THR A 7 -15.21 17.58 15.62
N GLY A 8 -15.70 16.38 15.28
CA GLY A 8 -15.29 15.66 14.09
C GLY A 8 -15.56 16.44 12.79
N SER A 9 -16.74 17.04 12.65
CA SER A 9 -17.08 17.81 11.46
C SER A 9 -16.30 19.13 11.34
N ALA A 10 -15.94 19.76 12.48
CA ALA A 10 -15.12 20.96 12.49
C ALA A 10 -13.67 20.65 12.05
N ILE A 11 -13.10 19.56 12.55
CA ILE A 11 -11.77 19.11 12.18
C ILE A 11 -11.74 18.69 10.70
N ALA A 12 -12.73 17.95 10.23
CA ALA A 12 -12.83 17.52 8.84
C ALA A 12 -12.78 18.70 7.86
N LYS A 13 -13.48 19.80 8.17
CA LYS A 13 -13.44 21.04 7.37
C LYS A 13 -12.05 21.69 7.35
N ILE A 14 -11.34 21.68 8.48
CA ILE A 14 -10.01 22.28 8.59
C ILE A 14 -8.99 21.48 7.79
N VAL A 15 -9.12 20.16 7.81
CA VAL A 15 -8.18 19.21 7.16
C VAL A 15 -8.56 18.94 5.69
N GLY A 16 -9.73 19.37 5.24
CA GLY A 16 -10.20 19.18 3.86
C GLY A 16 -10.69 17.74 3.59
N ILE A 17 -11.34 17.13 4.57
CA ILE A 17 -11.98 15.82 4.45
C ILE A 17 -13.41 16.01 3.94
N ASP A 18 -13.79 15.29 2.88
CA ASP A 18 -15.06 15.43 2.20
C ASP A 18 -16.24 14.99 3.05
N GLU A 19 -16.14 13.86 3.74
CA GLU A 19 -17.17 13.32 4.62
C GLU A 19 -16.65 13.01 6.03
N SER A 20 -17.44 13.37 7.06
CA SER A 20 -17.13 13.10 8.45
C SER A 20 -18.34 12.52 9.17
N ARG A 21 -18.17 11.36 9.77
CA ARG A 21 -19.20 10.65 10.53
C ARG A 21 -18.68 10.31 11.92
N GLY A 22 -19.20 11.00 12.94
CA GLY A 22 -18.81 10.76 14.33
C GLY A 22 -19.73 9.79 15.06
N GLY A 23 -19.20 9.14 16.11
CA GLY A 23 -19.96 8.28 17.02
C GLY A 23 -20.43 6.96 16.40
N MET A 24 -19.70 6.42 15.42
CA MET A 24 -20.00 5.12 14.81
C MET A 24 -19.61 3.96 15.75
N LEU A 25 -20.50 3.00 15.87
CA LEU A 25 -20.22 1.71 16.49
C LEU A 25 -19.43 0.81 15.52
N PRO A 26 -18.75 -0.24 15.98
CA PRO A 26 -18.00 -1.16 15.10
C PRO A 26 -18.85 -1.71 13.94
N GLU A 27 -20.09 -2.10 14.21
CA GLU A 27 -21.06 -2.57 13.20
C GLU A 27 -21.38 -1.47 12.15
N GLY A 28 -21.49 -0.22 12.60
CA GLY A 28 -21.69 0.91 11.71
C GLY A 28 -20.51 1.19 10.79
N LYS A 29 -19.27 0.98 11.28
CA LYS A 29 -18.06 1.10 10.46
C LYS A 29 -18.02 0.03 9.38
N LEU A 30 -18.36 -1.22 9.74
CA LEU A 30 -18.43 -2.32 8.78
C LEU A 30 -19.49 -2.04 7.69
N ALA A 31 -20.70 -1.63 8.06
CA ALA A 31 -21.74 -1.30 7.11
C ALA A 31 -21.33 -0.14 6.17
N GLU A 32 -20.56 0.83 6.69
CA GLU A 32 -20.05 1.94 5.89
C GLU A 32 -18.98 1.47 4.88
N ILE A 33 -18.06 0.60 5.26
CA ILE A 33 -17.09 0.02 4.34
C ILE A 33 -17.83 -0.76 3.24
N GLU A 34 -18.84 -1.55 3.58
CA GLU A 34 -19.65 -2.27 2.59
C GLU A 34 -20.41 -1.32 1.64
N ARG A 35 -20.90 -0.20 2.14
CA ARG A 35 -21.53 0.83 1.31
C ARG A 35 -20.54 1.42 0.33
N LEU A 36 -19.38 1.87 0.83
CA LEU A 36 -18.32 2.46 0.02
C LEU A 36 -17.79 1.47 -1.03
N THR A 37 -17.64 0.20 -0.68
CA THR A 37 -17.24 -0.85 -1.63
C THR A 37 -18.27 -1.02 -2.75
N ARG A 38 -19.57 -0.94 -2.45
CA ARG A 38 -20.61 -0.98 -3.48
C ARG A 38 -20.59 0.25 -4.40
N GLU A 39 -20.24 1.43 -3.88
CA GLU A 39 -20.23 2.69 -4.62
C GLU A 39 -18.95 2.88 -5.45
N HIS A 40 -17.80 2.46 -4.92
CA HIS A 40 -16.48 2.73 -5.50
C HIS A 40 -15.74 1.47 -5.96
N GLY A 41 -16.35 0.29 -5.84
CA GLY A 41 -15.71 -0.99 -6.16
C GLY A 41 -14.59 -1.33 -5.17
N ASP A 42 -13.66 -2.18 -5.61
CA ASP A 42 -12.56 -2.70 -4.77
C ASP A 42 -11.40 -1.68 -4.58
N ALA A 43 -11.70 -0.39 -4.47
CA ALA A 43 -10.69 0.67 -4.31
C ALA A 43 -10.76 1.34 -2.92
N ILE A 44 -11.14 0.58 -1.89
CA ILE A 44 -11.33 1.09 -0.52
C ILE A 44 -10.16 0.71 0.37
N GLY A 45 -9.45 1.73 0.86
CA GLY A 45 -8.47 1.60 1.93
C GLY A 45 -9.07 2.04 3.26
N MET A 46 -8.85 1.29 4.33
CA MET A 46 -9.23 1.66 5.69
C MET A 46 -8.01 1.78 6.58
N VAL A 47 -8.00 2.80 7.43
CA VAL A 47 -6.99 2.99 8.47
C VAL A 47 -7.66 2.90 9.83
N GLY A 48 -7.13 2.08 10.73
CA GLY A 48 -7.66 1.90 12.08
C GLY A 48 -6.61 1.44 13.07
N ASP A 49 -6.98 1.43 14.36
CA ASP A 49 -6.12 0.95 15.45
C ASP A 49 -6.16 -0.58 15.65
N GLY A 50 -7.06 -1.26 14.95
CA GLY A 50 -7.22 -2.72 14.99
C GLY A 50 -7.96 -3.28 16.19
N VAL A 51 -8.21 -2.49 17.23
CA VAL A 51 -8.88 -2.99 18.45
C VAL A 51 -10.40 -3.10 18.25
N ASN A 52 -11.00 -2.00 17.82
CA ASN A 52 -12.45 -1.94 17.56
C ASN A 52 -12.79 -1.97 16.07
N ASP A 53 -11.80 -1.84 15.22
CA ASP A 53 -11.94 -1.68 13.77
C ASP A 53 -11.58 -2.95 12.99
N ALA A 54 -11.15 -4.01 13.68
CA ALA A 54 -10.71 -5.28 13.07
C ALA A 54 -11.69 -5.83 12.01
N PRO A 55 -13.02 -5.92 12.25
CA PRO A 55 -13.94 -6.42 11.24
C PRO A 55 -14.03 -5.53 9.99
N ALA A 56 -13.94 -4.22 10.18
CA ALA A 56 -13.99 -3.26 9.08
C ALA A 56 -12.67 -3.21 8.30
N LEU A 57 -11.52 -3.34 8.99
CA LEU A 57 -10.20 -3.48 8.38
C LEU A 57 -10.14 -4.74 7.50
N ALA A 58 -10.55 -5.89 8.03
CA ALA A 58 -10.57 -7.15 7.28
C ALA A 58 -11.53 -7.14 6.08
N LYS A 59 -12.55 -6.27 6.08
CA LYS A 59 -13.53 -6.15 5.00
C LYS A 59 -13.12 -5.13 3.94
N SER A 60 -12.23 -4.21 4.25
CA SER A 60 -11.71 -3.24 3.28
C SER A 60 -10.85 -3.93 2.23
N THR A 61 -10.63 -3.31 1.07
CA THR A 61 -9.74 -3.84 0.03
C THR A 61 -8.29 -3.85 0.50
N ILE A 62 -7.90 -2.85 1.28
CA ILE A 62 -6.59 -2.77 1.94
C ILE A 62 -6.80 -2.19 3.34
N GLY A 63 -6.46 -2.96 4.37
CA GLY A 63 -6.48 -2.54 5.77
C GLY A 63 -5.10 -2.04 6.23
N PHE A 64 -5.06 -0.83 6.77
CA PHE A 64 -3.87 -0.24 7.38
C PHE A 64 -4.06 -0.17 8.89
N ALA A 65 -3.25 -0.90 9.66
CA ALA A 65 -3.23 -0.77 11.11
C ALA A 65 -2.25 0.33 11.55
N MET A 66 -2.71 1.17 12.47
CA MET A 66 -1.89 2.12 13.22
C MET A 66 -1.69 1.62 14.64
N GLY A 67 -0.61 2.03 15.31
CA GLY A 67 -0.33 1.59 16.68
C GLY A 67 0.11 0.13 16.78
N ALA A 68 0.51 -0.48 15.67
CA ALA A 68 0.84 -1.90 15.58
C ALA A 68 1.97 -2.36 16.54
N ALA A 69 2.69 -1.44 17.15
CA ALA A 69 3.73 -1.75 18.14
C ALA A 69 3.21 -2.41 19.43
N GLY A 70 1.87 -2.52 19.62
CA GLY A 70 1.27 -3.06 20.83
C GLY A 70 0.02 -3.92 20.67
N ALA A 71 -0.49 -4.10 19.47
CA ALA A 71 -1.74 -4.85 19.25
C ALA A 71 -1.54 -5.98 18.24
N ASP A 72 -1.31 -7.20 18.73
CA ASP A 72 -1.20 -8.42 17.92
C ASP A 72 -2.43 -8.59 17.00
N THR A 73 -3.62 -8.24 17.50
CA THR A 73 -4.87 -8.30 16.73
C THR A 73 -4.90 -7.37 15.52
N ALA A 74 -4.27 -6.20 15.63
CA ALA A 74 -4.17 -5.24 14.51
C ALA A 74 -3.29 -5.78 13.39
N LEU A 75 -2.20 -6.45 13.74
CA LEU A 75 -1.28 -7.09 12.80
C LEU A 75 -1.92 -8.29 12.08
N GLU A 76 -2.77 -9.05 12.77
CA GLU A 76 -3.44 -10.21 12.20
C GLU A 76 -4.58 -9.85 11.24
N THR A 77 -5.20 -8.69 11.42
CA THR A 77 -6.40 -8.28 10.67
C THR A 77 -6.14 -7.24 9.58
N SER A 78 -4.93 -6.68 9.52
CA SER A 78 -4.55 -5.67 8.53
C SER A 78 -3.55 -6.21 7.51
N ASP A 79 -3.61 -5.70 6.30
CA ASP A 79 -2.63 -6.01 5.24
C ASP A 79 -1.31 -5.27 5.45
N ILE A 80 -1.37 -4.10 6.08
CA ILE A 80 -0.22 -3.19 6.24
C ILE A 80 -0.23 -2.59 7.64
N ALA A 81 0.93 -2.64 8.31
CA ALA A 81 1.13 -2.01 9.61
C ALA A 81 1.97 -0.73 9.49
N LEU A 82 1.43 0.39 9.95
CA LEU A 82 2.14 1.67 10.06
C LEU A 82 2.84 1.72 11.42
N MET A 83 4.12 1.33 11.44
CA MET A 83 4.90 1.17 12.68
C MET A 83 5.14 2.46 13.46
N GLN A 84 5.01 3.62 12.85
CA GLN A 84 5.31 4.92 13.45
C GLN A 84 4.08 5.75 13.79
N ASP A 85 2.88 5.20 13.67
CA ASP A 85 1.60 5.93 13.88
C ASP A 85 1.50 7.25 13.09
N ASP A 86 2.12 7.29 11.93
CA ASP A 86 2.17 8.48 11.08
C ASP A 86 1.43 8.21 9.76
N LEU A 87 0.30 8.88 9.58
CA LEU A 87 -0.49 8.83 8.34
C LEU A 87 0.28 9.33 7.11
N ARG A 88 1.39 10.05 7.29
CA ARG A 88 2.24 10.50 6.17
C ARG A 88 2.91 9.32 5.46
N GLY A 89 3.00 8.17 6.11
CA GLY A 89 3.45 6.93 5.47
C GLY A 89 2.51 6.41 4.38
N LEU A 90 1.22 6.76 4.43
CA LEU A 90 0.23 6.30 3.45
C LEU A 90 0.53 6.76 2.01
N PRO A 91 0.72 8.07 1.74
CA PRO A 91 1.09 8.55 0.40
C PRO A 91 2.41 7.95 -0.10
N GLU A 92 3.38 7.76 0.79
CA GLU A 92 4.66 7.15 0.45
C GLU A 92 4.48 5.69 0.04
N PHE A 93 3.67 4.94 0.79
CA PHE A 93 3.31 3.56 0.47
C PHE A 93 2.61 3.45 -0.89
N ILE A 94 1.62 4.31 -1.18
CA ILE A 94 0.91 4.31 -2.45
C ILE A 94 1.86 4.60 -3.62
N LEU A 95 2.76 5.56 -3.46
CA LEU A 95 3.77 5.89 -4.47
C LEU A 95 4.74 4.72 -4.70
N LEU A 96 5.22 4.09 -3.64
CA LEU A 96 6.11 2.93 -3.72
C LEU A 96 5.41 1.76 -4.40
N SER A 97 4.17 1.46 -4.02
CA SER A 97 3.37 0.39 -4.61
C SER A 97 3.18 0.58 -6.12
N ARG A 98 2.81 1.78 -6.56
CA ARG A 98 2.68 2.10 -7.99
C ARG A 98 3.98 1.93 -8.76
N ARG A 99 5.10 2.35 -8.20
CA ARG A 99 6.43 2.18 -8.83
C ARG A 99 6.84 0.72 -8.88
N THR A 100 6.61 -0.03 -7.80
CA THR A 100 6.86 -1.48 -7.77
C THR A 100 6.05 -2.20 -8.83
N GLY A 101 4.76 -1.87 -8.97
CA GLY A 101 3.91 -2.41 -10.03
C GLY A 101 4.43 -2.08 -11.43
N ALA A 102 4.90 -0.86 -11.66
CA ALA A 102 5.48 -0.47 -12.95
C ALA A 102 6.78 -1.25 -13.26
N VAL A 103 7.68 -1.39 -12.28
CA VAL A 103 8.92 -2.18 -12.45
C VAL A 103 8.61 -3.65 -12.66
N LEU A 104 7.62 -4.21 -11.96
CA LEU A 104 7.17 -5.59 -12.13
C LEU A 104 6.65 -5.82 -13.55
N THR A 105 5.78 -4.94 -14.04
CA THR A 105 5.27 -5.00 -15.41
C THR A 105 6.40 -4.91 -16.45
N GLN A 106 7.37 -4.00 -16.26
CA GLN A 106 8.55 -3.90 -17.12
C GLN A 106 9.35 -5.20 -17.13
N ASN A 107 9.59 -5.78 -15.97
CA ASN A 107 10.34 -7.03 -15.82
C ASN A 107 9.65 -8.20 -16.53
N ILE A 108 8.33 -8.35 -16.35
CA ILE A 108 7.55 -9.40 -17.00
C ILE A 108 7.57 -9.20 -18.52
N THR A 109 7.33 -7.98 -18.98
CA THR A 109 7.34 -7.66 -20.42
C THR A 109 8.70 -7.95 -21.04
N LEU A 110 9.78 -7.52 -20.38
CA LEU A 110 11.15 -7.76 -20.84
C LEU A 110 11.46 -9.26 -20.94
N ALA A 111 11.14 -10.01 -19.88
CA ALA A 111 11.39 -11.45 -19.85
C ALA A 111 10.62 -12.21 -20.95
N ILE A 112 9.34 -11.86 -21.13
CA ILE A 112 8.52 -12.49 -22.19
C ILE A 112 9.04 -12.11 -23.57
N THR A 113 9.38 -10.83 -23.79
CA THR A 113 9.88 -10.36 -25.09
C THR A 113 11.17 -11.08 -25.48
N ILE A 114 12.13 -11.20 -24.54
CA ILE A 114 13.37 -11.93 -24.78
C ILE A 114 13.06 -13.40 -25.14
N LYS A 115 12.18 -14.07 -24.40
CA LYS A 115 11.84 -15.48 -24.64
C LYS A 115 11.16 -15.67 -26.00
N VAL A 116 10.20 -14.81 -26.37
CA VAL A 116 9.52 -14.87 -27.67
C VAL A 116 10.51 -14.63 -28.82
N LEU A 117 11.43 -13.66 -28.68
CA LEU A 117 12.44 -13.37 -29.68
C LEU A 117 13.35 -14.60 -29.92
N PHE A 118 13.89 -15.18 -28.86
CA PHE A 118 14.78 -16.35 -28.97
C PHE A 118 14.03 -17.60 -29.44
N PHE A 119 12.76 -17.76 -29.07
CA PHE A 119 11.92 -18.82 -29.60
C PHE A 119 11.75 -18.70 -31.13
N GLY A 120 11.48 -17.46 -31.61
CA GLY A 120 11.39 -17.19 -33.05
C GLY A 120 12.70 -17.49 -33.80
N LEU A 121 13.86 -17.09 -33.23
CA LEU A 121 15.18 -17.39 -33.80
C LEU A 121 15.44 -18.89 -33.85
N THR A 122 15.01 -19.65 -32.84
CA THR A 122 15.15 -21.12 -32.82
C THR A 122 14.31 -21.78 -33.89
N LEU A 123 13.06 -21.34 -34.08
CA LEU A 123 12.21 -21.83 -35.16
C LEU A 123 12.76 -21.50 -36.57
N GLY A 124 13.46 -20.37 -36.69
CA GLY A 124 14.16 -19.97 -37.93
C GLY A 124 15.44 -20.77 -38.20
N GLY A 125 15.79 -21.70 -37.33
CA GLY A 125 16.99 -22.54 -37.51
C GLY A 125 18.32 -21.88 -37.07
N TRP A 126 18.28 -20.69 -36.49
CA TRP A 126 19.45 -19.94 -36.01
C TRP A 126 19.72 -20.13 -34.52
N GLY A 127 18.85 -20.89 -33.82
CA GLY A 127 18.95 -21.13 -32.39
C GLY A 127 20.06 -22.12 -32.06
N THR A 128 21.02 -21.70 -31.22
CA THR A 128 22.00 -22.60 -30.61
C THR A 128 21.71 -22.76 -29.11
N MET A 129 22.11 -23.88 -28.52
CA MET A 129 21.94 -24.12 -27.08
C MET A 129 22.61 -22.99 -26.23
N TRP A 130 23.77 -22.50 -26.64
CA TRP A 130 24.50 -21.44 -25.96
C TRP A 130 23.74 -20.11 -26.01
N MET A 131 23.08 -19.80 -27.12
CA MET A 131 22.23 -18.61 -27.24
C MET A 131 21.04 -18.67 -26.28
N ALA A 132 20.41 -19.82 -26.12
CA ALA A 132 19.32 -20.02 -25.18
C ALA A 132 19.77 -19.78 -23.73
N VAL A 133 20.93 -20.32 -23.34
CA VAL A 133 21.51 -20.13 -22.00
C VAL A 133 21.86 -18.65 -21.76
N ILE A 134 22.52 -17.99 -22.71
CA ILE A 134 22.87 -16.56 -22.57
C ILE A 134 21.62 -15.69 -22.48
N ALA A 135 20.58 -16.01 -23.24
CA ALA A 135 19.31 -15.29 -23.20
C ALA A 135 18.62 -15.41 -21.83
N ASP A 136 18.57 -16.60 -21.26
CA ASP A 136 17.91 -16.86 -19.99
C ASP A 136 18.67 -16.22 -18.81
N VAL A 137 19.98 -16.41 -18.75
CA VAL A 137 20.84 -15.78 -17.73
C VAL A 137 20.87 -14.27 -17.89
N GLY A 138 20.99 -13.77 -19.12
CA GLY A 138 20.98 -12.34 -19.42
C GLY A 138 19.66 -11.67 -19.05
N ALA A 139 18.54 -12.30 -19.38
CA ALA A 139 17.21 -11.81 -18.98
C ALA A 139 17.07 -11.74 -17.46
N SER A 140 17.52 -12.78 -16.75
CA SER A 140 17.48 -12.82 -15.30
C SER A 140 18.30 -11.69 -14.66
N LEU A 141 19.51 -11.45 -15.16
CA LEU A 141 20.37 -10.35 -14.67
C LEU A 141 19.76 -8.98 -14.95
N LEU A 142 19.14 -8.78 -16.12
CA LEU A 142 18.46 -7.52 -16.45
C LEU A 142 17.26 -7.28 -15.54
N VAL A 143 16.45 -8.30 -15.27
CA VAL A 143 15.31 -8.23 -14.37
C VAL A 143 15.75 -7.89 -12.94
N VAL A 144 16.79 -8.55 -12.43
CA VAL A 144 17.37 -8.27 -11.11
C VAL A 144 17.91 -6.83 -11.07
N GLY A 145 18.69 -6.43 -12.07
CA GLY A 145 19.27 -5.07 -12.17
C GLY A 145 18.19 -4.00 -12.21
N ASN A 146 17.08 -4.23 -12.93
CA ASN A 146 15.94 -3.31 -12.95
C ASN A 146 15.22 -3.26 -11.60
N GLY A 147 15.09 -4.40 -10.90
CA GLY A 147 14.51 -4.47 -9.54
C GLY A 147 15.34 -3.71 -8.50
N LEU A 148 16.67 -3.76 -8.61
CA LEU A 148 17.58 -3.04 -7.70
C LEU A 148 17.42 -1.51 -7.76
N ARG A 149 16.85 -0.96 -8.82
CA ARG A 149 16.51 0.48 -8.90
C ARG A 149 15.53 0.92 -7.82
N LEU A 150 14.68 0.00 -7.33
CA LEU A 150 13.76 0.31 -6.24
C LEU A 150 14.48 0.53 -4.91
N LEU A 151 15.61 -0.13 -4.66
CA LEU A 151 16.42 0.04 -3.44
C LEU A 151 17.09 1.43 -3.36
N GLY A 152 17.40 2.04 -4.51
CA GLY A 152 17.94 3.40 -4.58
C GLY A 152 16.90 4.51 -4.36
N TRP A 153 15.63 4.15 -4.32
CA TRP A 153 14.56 5.13 -4.11
C TRP A 153 14.45 5.46 -2.63
N ARG A 154 14.92 6.64 -2.29
CA ARG A 154 14.71 7.20 -0.94
C ARG A 154 13.34 7.88 -0.94
N THR A 155 12.45 7.40 -0.09
CA THR A 155 11.27 8.16 0.32
C THR A 155 11.69 9.57 0.71
N GLY A 156 10.91 10.57 0.31
CA GLY A 156 11.19 11.98 0.44
C GLY A 156 11.70 12.49 1.80
N PRO A 157 11.76 13.79 2.04
CA PRO A 157 12.50 14.36 3.16
C PRO A 157 12.13 13.68 4.47
N LYS A 158 13.14 13.20 5.18
CA LYS A 158 13.00 12.64 6.54
C LYS A 158 12.01 13.50 7.31
N ALA A 159 10.98 12.89 7.88
CA ALA A 159 10.05 13.57 8.77
C ALA A 159 10.83 14.48 9.70
N GLY A 160 10.58 15.79 9.62
CA GLY A 160 11.20 16.75 10.51
C GLY A 160 10.89 16.38 11.97
N PRO A 161 11.70 16.86 12.94
CA PRO A 161 11.48 16.56 14.33
C PRO A 161 10.03 16.88 14.71
N ARG A 162 9.38 15.93 15.37
CA ARG A 162 8.00 16.09 15.85
C ARG A 162 7.89 17.39 16.64
N PRO A 163 6.87 18.22 16.37
CA PRO A 163 6.59 19.35 17.26
C PRO A 163 6.45 18.81 18.69
N ASN A 164 7.20 19.36 19.63
CA ASN A 164 7.14 19.00 21.02
C ASN A 164 5.75 19.35 21.54
N MET A 165 4.81 18.42 21.48
CA MET A 165 3.52 18.61 22.12
C MET A 165 3.74 18.58 23.62
N PRO A 166 3.27 19.60 24.37
CA PRO A 166 3.35 19.56 25.82
C PRO A 166 2.60 18.33 26.32
N ARG A 167 3.28 17.50 27.12
CA ARG A 167 2.66 16.38 27.81
C ARG A 167 1.53 16.97 28.66
N SER A 168 0.29 16.64 28.35
CA SER A 168 -0.85 16.86 29.20
C SER A 168 -0.52 16.22 30.54
N GLN A 169 -0.35 17.06 31.56
CA GLN A 169 -0.27 16.59 32.94
C GLN A 169 -1.66 16.09 33.30
N ALA A 170 -1.80 14.78 33.44
CA ALA A 170 -2.93 14.15 34.11
C ALA A 170 -2.70 14.09 35.58
#